data_869efdcce40bea9c7fbb964c6bffea1e
#
_entry.id   869efdcce40bea9c7fbb964c6bffea1e
#
_cell.length_a   1.000
_cell.length_b   1.000
_cell.length_c   1.000
_cell.angle_alpha   90.00
_cell.angle_beta   90.00
_cell.angle_gamma   90.00
#
_symmetry.space_group_name_H-M   'P 1'
#
loop_
_entity.id
_entity.type
_entity.pdbx_description
1 polymer ?
#
loop_
_entity_poly.entity_id
_entity_poly.type
_entity_poly.pdbx_seq_one_letter_code
_entity_poly.pdbx_strand_id
1 'polypeptide(L)' 'MPFVHIELIKGRTPEQLTAMMKDVTEVVHKDTGAPKEHIHVLIRELGEHSYGNNGEWRA' A
#
# COMPACT_ATOMS: atom_id res chain seq x y z
N MET A 1 5.36 16.51 -0.05
CA MET A 1 5.03 15.55 -1.10
C MET A 1 5.15 14.11 -0.58
N PRO A 2 4.28 13.69 0.36
CA PRO A 2 4.47 12.33 0.90
C PRO A 2 4.09 11.25 -0.11
N PHE A 3 4.93 10.23 -0.16
CA PHE A 3 4.69 9.01 -0.93
C PHE A 3 4.64 7.84 0.03
N VAL A 4 3.59 7.04 -0.05
CA VAL A 4 3.44 5.83 0.76
C VAL A 4 3.47 4.64 -0.18
N HIS A 5 4.37 3.72 0.08
CA HIS A 5 4.51 2.51 -0.71
C HIS A 5 4.10 1.31 0.13
N ILE A 6 3.14 0.54 -0.36
CA ILE A 6 2.63 -0.64 0.34
C ILE A 6 2.81 -1.84 -0.57
N GLU A 7 3.51 -2.85 -0.08
CA GLU A 7 3.61 -4.13 -0.77
C GLU A 7 2.93 -5.18 0.08
N LEU A 8 2.08 -5.97 -0.52
CA LEU A 8 1.37 -7.02 0.19
C LEU A 8 1.10 -8.17 -0.76
N ILE A 9 0.90 -9.34 -0.18
CA ILE A 9 0.59 -10.53 -0.97
C ILE A 9 -0.81 -10.38 -1.56
N LYS A 10 -0.94 -10.76 -2.83
CA LYS A 10 -2.20 -10.70 -3.56
C LYS A 10 -3.29 -11.50 -2.85
N GLY A 11 -4.52 -11.03 -2.92
CA GLY A 11 -5.65 -11.72 -2.34
C GLY A 11 -6.71 -10.82 -1.70
N ARG A 12 -6.45 -9.52 -1.62
CA ARG A 12 -7.46 -8.58 -1.09
C ARG A 12 -8.41 -8.18 -2.21
N THR A 13 -9.65 -7.88 -1.80
CA THR A 13 -10.64 -7.39 -2.76
C THR A 13 -10.34 -5.95 -3.15
N PRO A 14 -10.83 -5.48 -4.31
CA PRO A 14 -10.70 -4.06 -4.67
C PRO A 14 -11.27 -3.13 -3.60
N GLU A 15 -12.34 -3.55 -2.93
CA GLU A 15 -12.96 -2.77 -1.86
C GLU A 15 -12.02 -2.61 -0.68
N GLN A 16 -11.33 -3.70 -0.30
CA GLN A 16 -10.35 -3.64 0.79
C GLN A 16 -9.17 -2.74 0.43
N LEU A 17 -8.67 -2.85 -0.79
CA LEU A 17 -7.55 -2.01 -1.24
C LEU A 17 -7.95 -0.54 -1.27
N THR A 18 -9.16 -0.24 -1.73
CA THR A 18 -9.67 1.12 -1.77
C THR A 18 -9.80 1.72 -0.37
N ALA A 19 -10.34 0.94 0.57
CA ALA A 19 -10.48 1.40 1.95
C ALA A 19 -9.11 1.69 2.56
N MET A 20 -8.15 0.80 2.35
CA MET A 20 -6.81 1.00 2.88
C MET A 20 -6.16 2.25 2.29
N MET A 21 -6.27 2.45 0.99
CA MET A 21 -5.71 3.63 0.33
C MET A 21 -6.30 4.91 0.91
N LYS A 22 -7.61 4.94 1.13
CA LYS A 22 -8.28 6.10 1.69
C LYS A 22 -7.86 6.35 3.14
N ASP A 23 -7.78 5.30 3.94
CA ASP A 23 -7.41 5.41 5.36
C ASP A 23 -5.97 5.89 5.50
N VAL A 24 -5.06 5.37 4.69
CA VAL A 24 -3.65 5.79 4.70
C VAL A 24 -3.56 7.27 4.33
N THR A 25 -4.30 7.69 3.31
CA THR A 25 -4.32 9.09 2.91
C THR A 25 -4.76 9.98 4.05
N GLU A 26 -5.82 9.58 4.78
CA GLU A 26 -6.32 10.35 5.91
C GLU A 26 -5.30 10.47 7.03
N VAL A 27 -4.64 9.38 7.37
CA VAL A 27 -3.64 9.37 8.43
C VAL A 27 -2.46 10.27 8.09
N VAL A 28 -1.96 10.17 6.86
CA VAL A 28 -0.83 10.99 6.43
C VAL A 28 -1.22 12.47 6.41
N HIS A 29 -2.41 12.77 5.92
CA HIS A 29 -2.93 14.15 5.93
C HIS A 29 -3.01 14.69 7.36
N LYS A 30 -3.57 13.91 8.27
CA LYS A 30 -3.75 14.31 9.66
C LYS A 30 -2.41 14.57 10.34
N ASP A 31 -1.45 13.69 10.14
CA ASP A 31 -0.20 13.72 10.91
C ASP A 31 0.88 14.63 10.31
N THR A 32 0.86 14.86 9.00
CA THR A 32 1.85 15.71 8.34
C THR A 32 1.32 17.10 7.97
N GLY A 33 0.01 17.24 7.89
CA GLY A 33 -0.60 18.49 7.41
C GLY A 33 -0.55 18.64 5.91
N ALA A 34 -0.01 17.68 5.17
CA ALA A 34 0.05 17.76 3.72
C ALA A 34 -1.35 17.73 3.12
N PRO A 35 -1.64 18.56 2.10
CA PRO A 35 -2.92 18.46 1.39
C PRO A 35 -3.10 17.08 0.78
N LYS A 36 -4.33 16.58 0.74
CA LYS A 36 -4.59 15.23 0.23
C LYS A 36 -4.17 15.06 -1.22
N GLU A 37 -4.28 16.10 -2.02
CA GLU A 37 -3.87 16.03 -3.43
C GLU A 37 -2.36 15.90 -3.60
N HIS A 38 -1.59 16.09 -2.54
CA HIS A 38 -0.13 15.89 -2.57
C HIS A 38 0.29 14.54 -1.98
N ILE A 39 -0.66 13.76 -1.49
CA ILE A 39 -0.36 12.47 -0.87
C ILE A 39 -0.58 11.37 -1.90
N HIS A 40 0.49 10.63 -2.17
CA HIS A 40 0.47 9.56 -3.16
C HIS A 40 0.60 8.22 -2.45
N VAL A 41 -0.32 7.31 -2.76
CA VAL A 41 -0.31 5.96 -2.18
C VAL A 41 -0.15 4.98 -3.31
N LEU A 42 0.92 4.20 -3.27
CA LEU A 42 1.21 3.18 -4.26
C LEU A 42 1.06 1.82 -3.61
N ILE A 43 0.22 0.99 -4.20
CA ILE A 43 -0.04 -0.36 -3.69
C ILE A 43 0.44 -1.34 -4.75
N ARG A 44 1.32 -2.25 -4.33
CA ARG A 44 1.83 -3.29 -5.20
C ARG A 44 1.45 -4.65 -4.63
N GLU A 45 0.68 -5.39 -5.40
CA GLU A 45 0.28 -6.74 -5.03
C GLU A 45 1.32 -7.73 -5.52
N LEU A 46 1.81 -8.59 -4.62
CA LEU A 46 2.82 -9.59 -4.91
C LEU A 46 2.12 -10.89 -5.29
N GLY A 47 2.36 -11.32 -6.51
CA GLY A 47 1.81 -12.57 -7.00
C GLY A 47 2.75 -13.75 -6.77
N GLU A 48 2.44 -14.87 -7.43
CA GLU A 48 3.21 -16.09 -7.31
C GLU A 48 4.63 -15.87 -7.81
N HIS A 49 5.61 -16.44 -7.07
CA HIS A 49 7.04 -16.33 -7.39
C HIS A 49 7.53 -14.89 -7.46
N SER A 50 7.02 -14.04 -6.59
CA SER A 50 7.41 -12.63 -6.54
C SER A 50 8.05 -12.22 -5.22
N TYR A 51 7.92 -13.06 -4.19
CA TYR A 51 8.47 -12.74 -2.88
C TYR A 51 9.16 -13.97 -2.31
N GLY A 52 10.46 -13.83 -2.09
CA GLY A 52 11.28 -14.88 -1.49
C GLY A 52 11.88 -14.38 -0.18
N ASN A 53 12.03 -15.30 0.76
CA ASN A 53 12.67 -15.04 2.03
C ASN A 53 13.45 -16.28 2.44
N ASN A 54 14.70 -16.08 2.85
CA ASN A 54 15.59 -17.19 3.23
C ASN A 54 15.72 -18.24 2.12
N GLY A 55 15.71 -17.80 0.86
CA GLY A 55 15.85 -18.70 -0.29
C GLY A 55 14.60 -19.49 -0.62
N GLU A 56 13.47 -19.14 -0.04
CA GLU A 56 12.21 -19.84 -0.28
C GLU A 56 11.12 -18.86 -0.72
N TRP A 57 10.26 -19.30 -1.61
CA TRP A 57 9.13 -18.49 -2.04
C TRP A 57 8.10 -18.40 -0.93
N ARG A 58 7.65 -17.18 -0.64
CA ARG A 58 6.59 -16.91 0.34
C ARG A 58 5.31 -16.43 -0.34
N ALA A 59 5.39 -16.16 -1.63
CA ALA A 59 4.24 -15.81 -2.44
C ALA A 59 4.44 -16.40 -3.84
#